data_c725a77a0b62466a45dded17154401f7
#
_entry.id   c725a77a0b62466a45dded17154401f7
#
_cell.length_a   1.000
_cell.length_b   1.000
_cell.length_c   1.000
_cell.angle_alpha   90.00
_cell.angle_beta   90.00
_cell.angle_gamma   90.00
#
_symmetry.space_group_name_H-M   'P 1'
#
loop_
_entity.id
_entity.type
_entity.pdbx_description
1 polymer ?
#
loop_
_entity_poly.entity_id
_entity_poly.type
_entity_poly.pdbx_seq_one_letter_code
_entity_poly.pdbx_strand_id
1 'polypeptide(L)'
;MTDEKLKLPLYAKASVFFIGLFAFFVFLYIAKSIIIPIVFATILAIVLHPVVNFLVKLKINRVAAIAITLFLTFVVIVAFCALLFSQAIRFSNSWPILVDRFNTILDKAIAWASVNLELKPQKIHLWIAKTTADIINMSSAAIGQTLVVLGSGLVILFLIPVYIFLILFYHPILIEFIRRLFGTSNRIQVNEIVTQTKTVIQHYLIGLVIEAVLMTIMNTMALLILGIPYAFILGVLGALLNVIPYIGGLVAVALPMAVALVTKSTSWYLVYVMAAYYFIQLIDNNYIVPYIVASKVKINALFSIIVVLAGNALWGIPGMFLSIPLLAIVKLICDHIEPLKPWGFLLGDTMPPLLKIKLVLKKVKNLPK
;
A
#
# COMPACT_ATOMS: atom_id res chain seq x y z
N MET A 1 -1.32 38.68 -39.18
CA MET A 1 -0.62 38.65 -37.90
C MET A 1 0.19 37.37 -37.86
N THR A 2 1.50 37.49 -38.06
CA THR A 2 2.44 36.35 -38.08
C THR A 2 2.56 35.81 -36.67
N ASP A 3 2.15 34.54 -36.44
CA ASP A 3 2.43 33.79 -35.21
C ASP A 3 3.95 33.58 -35.08
N GLU A 4 4.67 34.58 -34.60
CA GLU A 4 6.01 34.41 -34.08
C GLU A 4 5.94 33.54 -32.79
N LYS A 5 6.06 32.25 -33.00
CA LYS A 5 6.26 31.31 -31.87
C LYS A 5 7.54 31.73 -31.15
N LEU A 6 7.41 32.38 -30.01
CA LEU A 6 8.52 32.71 -29.11
C LEU A 6 9.36 31.44 -28.87
N LYS A 7 10.52 31.36 -29.51
CA LYS A 7 11.47 30.25 -29.31
C LYS A 7 12.23 30.50 -28.02
N LEU A 8 11.60 30.09 -26.91
CA LEU A 8 12.27 30.16 -25.60
C LEU A 8 13.55 29.31 -25.62
N PRO A 9 14.66 29.82 -25.09
CA PRO A 9 15.90 29.06 -24.93
C PRO A 9 15.68 27.85 -24.00
N LEU A 10 16.53 26.82 -24.14
CA LEU A 10 16.36 25.53 -23.47
C LEU A 10 16.28 25.67 -21.96
N TYR A 11 17.10 26.56 -21.36
CA TYR A 11 17.05 26.83 -19.90
C TYR A 11 15.73 27.44 -19.47
N ALA A 12 15.13 28.34 -20.25
CA ALA A 12 13.85 28.95 -19.92
C ALA A 12 12.71 27.93 -19.99
N LYS A 13 12.71 27.03 -21.01
CA LYS A 13 11.76 25.91 -21.08
C LYS A 13 11.89 24.98 -19.89
N ALA A 14 13.13 24.62 -19.52
CA ALA A 14 13.40 23.78 -18.37
C ALA A 14 12.94 24.45 -17.06
N SER A 15 13.24 25.74 -16.87
CA SER A 15 12.81 26.49 -15.68
C SER A 15 11.29 26.54 -15.54
N VAL A 16 10.56 26.86 -16.63
CA VAL A 16 9.09 26.89 -16.63
C VAL A 16 8.52 25.49 -16.34
N PHE A 17 9.12 24.45 -16.89
CA PHE A 17 8.70 23.07 -16.62
C PHE A 17 8.88 22.71 -15.14
N PHE A 18 10.04 22.98 -14.55
CA PHE A 18 10.28 22.68 -13.12
C PHE A 18 9.43 23.53 -12.18
N ILE A 19 9.20 24.82 -12.49
CA ILE A 19 8.29 25.66 -11.72
C ILE A 19 6.85 25.11 -11.79
N GLY A 20 6.38 24.74 -12.99
CA GLY A 20 5.07 24.12 -13.16
C GLY A 20 4.94 22.79 -12.43
N LEU A 21 5.95 21.94 -12.46
CA LEU A 21 6.00 20.68 -11.74
C LEU A 21 5.98 20.91 -10.22
N PHE A 22 6.78 21.83 -9.72
CA PHE A 22 6.78 22.20 -8.30
C PHE A 22 5.42 22.75 -7.85
N ALA A 23 4.84 23.70 -8.60
CA ALA A 23 3.51 24.23 -8.32
C ALA A 23 2.43 23.13 -8.32
N PHE A 24 2.53 22.16 -9.23
CA PHE A 24 1.63 21.02 -9.28
C PHE A 24 1.72 20.16 -8.01
N PHE A 25 2.92 19.81 -7.53
CA PHE A 25 3.07 19.04 -6.29
C PHE A 25 2.64 19.83 -5.05
N VAL A 26 2.91 21.13 -4.99
CA VAL A 26 2.41 22.01 -3.92
C VAL A 26 0.88 22.04 -3.92
N PHE A 27 0.24 22.17 -5.09
CA PHE A 27 -1.21 22.08 -5.24
C PHE A 27 -1.75 20.73 -4.74
N LEU A 28 -1.16 19.61 -5.14
CA LEU A 28 -1.55 18.27 -4.66
C LEU A 28 -1.43 18.14 -3.14
N TYR A 29 -0.39 18.74 -2.54
CA TYR A 29 -0.20 18.73 -1.10
C TYR A 29 -1.23 19.60 -0.36
N ILE A 30 -1.50 20.80 -0.84
CA ILE A 30 -2.49 21.72 -0.24
C ILE A 30 -3.91 21.15 -0.38
N ALA A 31 -4.25 20.65 -1.56
CA ALA A 31 -5.59 20.15 -1.88
C ALA A 31 -5.81 18.69 -1.47
N LYS A 32 -4.94 18.09 -0.66
CA LYS A 32 -5.00 16.66 -0.27
C LYS A 32 -6.33 16.24 0.33
N SER A 33 -6.97 17.11 1.12
CA SER A 33 -8.29 16.82 1.74
C SER A 33 -9.42 16.64 0.73
N ILE A 34 -9.27 17.18 -0.48
CA ILE A 34 -10.24 17.04 -1.58
C ILE A 34 -9.79 15.94 -2.54
N ILE A 35 -8.51 15.94 -2.90
CA ILE A 35 -7.99 15.05 -3.94
C ILE A 35 -7.97 13.59 -3.47
N ILE A 36 -7.53 13.31 -2.24
CA ILE A 36 -7.45 11.94 -1.72
C ILE A 36 -8.82 11.23 -1.76
N PRO A 37 -9.92 11.80 -1.22
CA PRO A 37 -11.23 11.17 -1.31
C PRO A 37 -11.70 10.93 -2.76
N ILE A 38 -11.43 11.86 -3.67
CA ILE A 38 -11.81 11.72 -5.09
C ILE A 38 -11.02 10.57 -5.76
N VAL A 39 -9.71 10.47 -5.50
CA VAL A 39 -8.86 9.41 -6.04
C VAL A 39 -9.31 8.05 -5.50
N PHE A 40 -9.52 7.92 -4.18
CA PHE A 40 -10.07 6.69 -3.59
C PHE A 40 -11.43 6.33 -4.16
N ALA A 41 -12.34 7.31 -4.27
CA ALA A 41 -13.66 7.07 -4.85
C ALA A 41 -13.59 6.63 -6.31
N THR A 42 -12.68 7.21 -7.10
CA THR A 42 -12.46 6.82 -8.50
C THR A 42 -11.97 5.37 -8.59
N ILE A 43 -10.99 5.02 -7.78
CA ILE A 43 -10.43 3.67 -7.72
C ILE A 43 -11.49 2.67 -7.30
N LEU A 44 -12.24 2.96 -6.22
CA LEU A 44 -13.33 2.10 -5.75
C LEU A 44 -14.48 2.01 -6.76
N ALA A 45 -14.83 3.10 -7.44
CA ALA A 45 -15.81 3.09 -8.52
C ALA A 45 -15.39 2.14 -9.66
N ILE A 46 -14.10 2.13 -10.03
CA ILE A 46 -13.55 1.22 -11.02
C ILE A 46 -13.69 -0.25 -10.57
N VAL A 47 -13.43 -0.55 -9.30
CA VAL A 47 -13.56 -1.91 -8.73
C VAL A 47 -15.01 -2.35 -8.64
N LEU A 48 -15.92 -1.44 -8.24
CA LEU A 48 -17.36 -1.74 -8.09
C LEU A 48 -18.12 -1.76 -9.41
N HIS A 49 -17.58 -1.15 -10.46
CA HIS A 49 -18.23 -1.08 -11.78
C HIS A 49 -18.70 -2.44 -12.35
N PRO A 50 -17.95 -3.57 -12.25
CA PRO A 50 -18.43 -4.87 -12.70
C PRO A 50 -19.68 -5.33 -11.96
N VAL A 51 -19.77 -5.09 -10.64
CA VAL A 51 -20.92 -5.45 -9.79
C VAL A 51 -22.15 -4.66 -10.24
N VAL A 52 -22.00 -3.35 -10.43
CA VAL A 52 -23.08 -2.50 -10.96
C VAL A 52 -23.55 -2.98 -12.33
N ASN A 53 -22.63 -3.28 -13.24
CA ASN A 53 -22.97 -3.78 -14.56
C ASN A 53 -23.67 -5.15 -14.52
N PHE A 54 -23.29 -6.02 -13.59
CA PHE A 54 -23.96 -7.29 -13.36
C PHE A 54 -25.44 -7.08 -12.96
N LEU A 55 -25.71 -6.18 -12.01
CA LEU A 55 -27.05 -5.83 -11.59
C LEU A 55 -27.88 -5.18 -12.71
N VAL A 56 -27.26 -4.31 -13.52
CA VAL A 56 -27.92 -3.71 -14.70
C VAL A 56 -28.26 -4.77 -15.74
N LYS A 57 -27.42 -5.79 -15.96
CA LYS A 57 -27.72 -6.93 -16.82
C LYS A 57 -28.95 -7.75 -16.33
N LEU A 58 -29.18 -7.76 -15.00
CA LEU A 58 -30.39 -8.34 -14.39
C LEU A 58 -31.63 -7.43 -14.52
N LYS A 59 -31.57 -6.42 -15.43
CA LYS A 59 -32.66 -5.45 -15.70
C LYS A 59 -32.98 -4.49 -14.54
N ILE A 60 -32.08 -4.37 -13.55
CA ILE A 60 -32.19 -3.38 -12.48
C ILE A 60 -31.80 -2.01 -13.05
N ASN A 61 -32.60 -0.97 -12.72
CA ASN A 61 -32.26 0.41 -13.06
C ASN A 61 -30.85 0.77 -12.57
N ARG A 62 -30.10 1.50 -13.41
CA ARG A 62 -28.70 1.86 -13.10
C ARG A 62 -28.54 2.58 -11.76
N VAL A 63 -29.45 3.50 -11.43
CA VAL A 63 -29.42 4.23 -10.14
C VAL A 63 -29.60 3.26 -8.99
N ALA A 64 -30.60 2.37 -9.08
CA ALA A 64 -30.83 1.33 -8.07
C ALA A 64 -29.66 0.35 -7.99
N ALA A 65 -29.08 -0.06 -9.12
CA ALA A 65 -27.91 -0.94 -9.15
C ALA A 65 -26.70 -0.32 -8.42
N ILE A 66 -26.43 0.97 -8.62
CA ILE A 66 -25.37 1.69 -7.92
C ILE A 66 -25.67 1.76 -6.40
N ALA A 67 -26.90 2.15 -6.03
CA ALA A 67 -27.32 2.25 -4.64
C ALA A 67 -27.21 0.90 -3.91
N ILE A 68 -27.68 -0.19 -4.52
CA ILE A 68 -27.58 -1.55 -3.96
C ILE A 68 -26.11 -1.96 -3.79
N THR A 69 -25.27 -1.71 -4.80
CA THR A 69 -23.84 -2.03 -4.74
C THR A 69 -23.15 -1.28 -3.59
N LEU A 70 -23.42 0.01 -3.45
CA LEU A 70 -22.85 0.82 -2.37
C LEU A 70 -23.35 0.37 -1.00
N PHE A 71 -24.66 0.10 -0.87
CA PHE A 71 -25.25 -0.40 0.37
C PHE A 71 -24.63 -1.74 0.78
N LEU A 72 -24.51 -2.69 -0.16
CA LEU A 72 -23.89 -3.99 0.11
C LEU A 72 -22.42 -3.83 0.52
N THR A 73 -21.67 -2.99 -0.18
CA THR A 73 -20.27 -2.67 0.16
C THR A 73 -20.17 -2.07 1.56
N PHE A 74 -21.06 -1.13 1.90
CA PHE A 74 -21.11 -0.53 3.22
C PHE A 74 -21.40 -1.56 4.33
N VAL A 75 -22.38 -2.43 4.12
CA VAL A 75 -22.71 -3.52 5.06
C VAL A 75 -21.52 -4.44 5.30
N VAL A 76 -20.81 -4.83 4.23
CA VAL A 76 -19.60 -5.67 4.35
C VAL A 76 -18.51 -4.97 5.14
N ILE A 77 -18.25 -3.68 4.87
CA ILE A 77 -17.26 -2.89 5.61
C ILE A 77 -17.65 -2.76 7.09
N VAL A 78 -18.89 -2.43 7.39
CA VAL A 78 -19.38 -2.28 8.77
C VAL A 78 -19.28 -3.61 9.52
N ALA A 79 -19.68 -4.72 8.90
CA ALA A 79 -19.57 -6.04 9.50
C ALA A 79 -18.12 -6.42 9.82
N PHE A 80 -17.20 -6.14 8.88
CA PHE A 80 -15.77 -6.38 9.08
C PHE A 80 -15.19 -5.48 10.18
N CYS A 81 -15.52 -4.18 10.19
CA CYS A 81 -15.12 -3.27 11.26
C CYS A 81 -15.65 -3.67 12.62
N ALA A 82 -16.91 -4.09 12.71
CA ALA A 82 -17.51 -4.57 13.96
C ALA A 82 -16.79 -5.81 14.49
N LEU A 83 -16.44 -6.75 13.60
CA LEU A 83 -15.67 -7.93 13.96
C LEU A 83 -14.28 -7.55 14.48
N LEU A 84 -13.56 -6.66 13.78
CA LEU A 84 -12.26 -6.17 14.23
C LEU A 84 -12.35 -5.45 15.57
N PHE A 85 -13.36 -4.60 15.75
CA PHE A 85 -13.58 -3.84 16.98
C PHE A 85 -13.83 -4.76 18.18
N SER A 86 -14.62 -5.81 18.01
CA SER A 86 -14.85 -6.81 19.05
C SER A 86 -13.57 -7.53 19.49
N GLN A 87 -12.66 -7.81 18.55
CA GLN A 87 -11.37 -8.43 18.86
C GLN A 87 -10.39 -7.41 19.48
N ALA A 88 -10.42 -6.16 19.01
CA ALA A 88 -9.60 -5.08 19.55
C ALA A 88 -9.92 -4.78 21.02
N ILE A 89 -11.20 -4.82 21.43
CA ILE A 89 -11.61 -4.67 22.83
C ILE A 89 -10.99 -5.79 23.68
N ARG A 90 -11.07 -7.04 23.24
CA ARG A 90 -10.48 -8.18 23.97
C ARG A 90 -8.96 -8.01 24.14
N PHE A 91 -8.27 -7.57 23.09
CA PHE A 91 -6.84 -7.27 23.15
C PHE A 91 -6.53 -6.09 24.08
N SER A 92 -7.31 -5.01 24.00
CA SER A 92 -7.16 -3.81 24.83
C SER A 92 -7.32 -4.11 26.32
N ASN A 93 -8.28 -4.95 26.70
CA ASN A 93 -8.49 -5.34 28.09
C ASN A 93 -7.30 -6.11 28.68
N SER A 94 -6.55 -6.80 27.84
CA SER A 94 -5.35 -7.54 28.27
C SER A 94 -4.06 -6.72 28.14
N TRP A 95 -4.12 -5.56 27.51
CA TRP A 95 -2.94 -4.71 27.25
C TRP A 95 -2.15 -4.33 28.51
N PRO A 96 -2.78 -3.91 29.64
CA PRO A 96 -2.05 -3.60 30.86
C PRO A 96 -1.21 -4.78 31.37
N ILE A 97 -1.80 -5.99 31.38
CA ILE A 97 -1.11 -7.21 31.82
C ILE A 97 0.08 -7.53 30.90
N LEU A 98 -0.08 -7.31 29.57
CA LEU A 98 0.99 -7.50 28.60
C LEU A 98 2.15 -6.52 28.84
N VAL A 99 1.84 -5.25 29.13
CA VAL A 99 2.83 -4.22 29.44
C VAL A 99 3.59 -4.54 30.73
N ASP A 100 2.91 -4.94 31.81
CA ASP A 100 3.54 -5.30 33.08
C ASP A 100 4.51 -6.50 32.92
N ARG A 101 4.08 -7.51 32.21
CA ARG A 101 4.95 -8.67 31.90
C ARG A 101 6.13 -8.28 31.04
N PHE A 102 5.92 -7.43 30.02
CA PHE A 102 7.00 -6.92 29.18
C PHE A 102 8.03 -6.15 30.01
N ASN A 103 7.62 -5.27 30.91
CA ASN A 103 8.49 -4.55 31.83
C ASN A 103 9.27 -5.52 32.72
N THR A 104 8.63 -6.55 33.26
CA THR A 104 9.30 -7.58 34.07
C THR A 104 10.39 -8.32 33.28
N ILE A 105 10.15 -8.62 32.01
CA ILE A 105 11.15 -9.28 31.13
C ILE A 105 12.30 -8.31 30.81
N LEU A 106 11.99 -7.04 30.55
CA LEU A 106 12.97 -5.98 30.35
C LEU A 106 13.89 -5.83 31.56
N ASP A 107 13.32 -5.75 32.78
CA ASP A 107 14.11 -5.63 34.00
C ASP A 107 15.06 -6.82 34.19
N LYS A 108 14.60 -8.04 33.92
CA LYS A 108 15.44 -9.23 33.93
C LYS A 108 16.55 -9.16 32.88
N ALA A 109 16.25 -8.70 31.67
CA ALA A 109 17.24 -8.54 30.60
C ALA A 109 18.28 -7.47 30.94
N ILE A 110 17.89 -6.37 31.57
CA ILE A 110 18.78 -5.30 32.06
C ILE A 110 19.67 -5.81 33.18
N ALA A 111 19.11 -6.54 34.14
CA ALA A 111 19.87 -7.14 35.24
C ALA A 111 20.94 -8.11 34.69
N TRP A 112 20.56 -8.96 33.74
CA TRP A 112 21.47 -9.87 33.06
C TRP A 112 22.59 -9.11 32.30
N ALA A 113 22.23 -8.08 31.54
CA ALA A 113 23.17 -7.27 30.76
C ALA A 113 24.14 -6.48 31.68
N SER A 114 23.65 -5.96 32.81
CA SER A 114 24.48 -5.23 33.78
C SER A 114 25.52 -6.12 34.40
N VAL A 115 25.20 -7.39 34.66
CA VAL A 115 26.14 -8.36 35.25
C VAL A 115 27.18 -8.82 34.21
N ASN A 116 26.74 -9.10 32.96
CA ASN A 116 27.63 -9.72 31.97
C ASN A 116 28.37 -8.71 31.07
N LEU A 117 27.85 -7.48 30.90
CA LEU A 117 28.41 -6.47 30.00
C LEU A 117 28.95 -5.24 30.73
N GLU A 118 29.04 -5.26 32.09
CA GLU A 118 29.48 -4.15 32.94
C GLU A 118 28.81 -2.80 32.66
N LEU A 119 27.59 -2.86 32.11
CA LEU A 119 26.79 -1.68 31.77
C LEU A 119 26.10 -1.13 33.03
N LYS A 120 26.15 0.19 33.25
CA LYS A 120 25.47 0.83 34.38
C LYS A 120 23.92 0.73 34.18
N PRO A 121 23.18 -0.01 35.04
CA PRO A 121 21.75 -0.22 34.91
C PRO A 121 20.96 1.08 34.79
N GLN A 122 21.37 2.12 35.52
CA GLN A 122 20.76 3.43 35.53
C GLN A 122 20.72 4.11 34.14
N LYS A 123 21.75 3.95 33.30
CA LYS A 123 21.76 4.51 31.95
C LYS A 123 20.77 3.79 31.04
N ILE A 124 20.63 2.48 31.21
CA ILE A 124 19.68 1.67 30.42
C ILE A 124 18.25 2.00 30.84
N HIS A 125 17.98 2.06 32.16
CA HIS A 125 16.64 2.46 32.66
C HIS A 125 16.27 3.87 32.23
N LEU A 126 17.17 4.85 32.25
CA LEU A 126 16.90 6.21 31.77
C LEU A 126 16.62 6.25 30.27
N TRP A 127 17.37 5.48 29.47
CA TRP A 127 17.14 5.41 28.03
C TRP A 127 15.79 4.76 27.72
N ILE A 128 15.46 3.64 28.39
CA ILE A 128 14.16 2.97 28.21
C ILE A 128 13.02 3.87 28.70
N ALA A 129 13.12 4.47 29.88
CA ALA A 129 12.11 5.38 30.41
C ALA A 129 11.86 6.56 29.48
N LYS A 130 12.90 7.15 28.90
CA LYS A 130 12.80 8.20 27.91
C LYS A 130 12.10 7.69 26.64
N THR A 131 12.54 6.56 26.10
CA THR A 131 11.95 5.98 24.88
C THR A 131 10.49 5.59 25.09
N THR A 132 10.16 5.01 26.25
CA THR A 132 8.77 4.64 26.62
C THR A 132 7.92 5.89 26.81
N ALA A 133 8.44 6.93 27.47
CA ALA A 133 7.76 8.22 27.60
C ALA A 133 7.52 8.89 26.23
N ASP A 134 8.51 8.84 25.34
CA ASP A 134 8.36 9.36 23.98
C ASP A 134 7.29 8.59 23.20
N ILE A 135 7.24 7.25 23.31
CA ILE A 135 6.21 6.41 22.68
C ILE A 135 4.82 6.70 23.29
N ILE A 136 4.71 6.83 24.61
CA ILE A 136 3.43 7.14 25.29
C ILE A 136 2.97 8.55 24.91
N ASN A 137 3.88 9.52 24.89
CA ASN A 137 3.55 10.90 24.47
C ASN A 137 3.13 10.97 23.00
N MET A 138 3.81 10.24 22.12
CA MET A 138 3.38 10.08 20.72
C MET A 138 2.01 9.40 20.62
N SER A 139 1.73 8.38 21.46
CA SER A 139 0.45 7.68 21.47
C SER A 139 -0.69 8.54 22.02
N SER A 140 -0.45 9.33 23.07
CA SER A 140 -1.47 10.25 23.62
C SER A 140 -1.72 11.44 22.70
N ALA A 141 -0.69 11.99 22.06
CA ALA A 141 -0.86 12.97 20.98
C ALA A 141 -1.60 12.39 19.77
N ALA A 142 -1.33 11.12 19.42
CA ALA A 142 -2.04 10.40 18.37
C ALA A 142 -3.51 10.16 18.74
N ILE A 143 -3.85 9.86 20.01
CA ILE A 143 -5.25 9.71 20.46
C ILE A 143 -5.99 11.04 20.37
N GLY A 144 -5.39 12.15 20.81
CA GLY A 144 -5.97 13.50 20.66
C GLY A 144 -6.16 13.88 19.18
N GLN A 145 -5.17 13.62 18.34
CA GLN A 145 -5.28 13.79 16.89
C GLN A 145 -6.32 12.84 16.26
N THR A 146 -6.45 11.61 16.78
CA THR A 146 -7.44 10.64 16.29
C THR A 146 -8.87 11.12 16.53
N LEU A 147 -9.16 11.80 17.62
CA LEU A 147 -10.47 12.42 17.87
C LEU A 147 -10.78 13.55 16.89
N VAL A 148 -9.79 14.38 16.56
CA VAL A 148 -9.92 15.43 15.53
C VAL A 148 -10.04 14.80 14.13
N VAL A 149 -9.28 13.74 13.86
CA VAL A 149 -9.35 12.95 12.62
C VAL A 149 -10.66 12.20 12.51
N LEU A 150 -11.24 11.70 13.61
CA LEU A 150 -12.57 11.10 13.61
C LEU A 150 -13.66 12.11 13.23
N GLY A 151 -13.58 13.34 13.72
CA GLY A 151 -14.51 14.41 13.32
C GLY A 151 -14.39 14.79 11.84
N SER A 152 -13.17 14.97 11.33
CA SER A 152 -12.91 15.20 9.90
C SER A 152 -13.08 13.93 9.06
N GLY A 153 -12.79 12.76 9.63
CA GLY A 153 -12.97 11.45 9.01
C GLY A 153 -14.42 11.09 8.72
N LEU A 154 -15.38 11.56 9.53
CA LEU A 154 -16.81 11.38 9.25
C LEU A 154 -17.21 12.08 7.95
N VAL A 155 -16.72 13.30 7.70
CA VAL A 155 -16.98 14.01 6.45
C VAL A 155 -16.43 13.21 5.25
N ILE A 156 -15.20 12.71 5.36
CA ILE A 156 -14.56 11.87 4.32
C ILE A 156 -15.33 10.56 4.14
N LEU A 157 -15.78 9.94 5.23
CA LEU A 157 -16.55 8.70 5.21
C LEU A 157 -17.88 8.86 4.46
N PHE A 158 -18.53 10.01 4.56
CA PHE A 158 -19.74 10.32 3.79
C PHE A 158 -19.43 10.76 2.36
N LEU A 159 -18.33 11.49 2.13
CA LEU A 159 -17.98 11.99 0.80
C LEU A 159 -17.58 10.86 -0.17
N ILE A 160 -16.85 9.85 0.31
CA ILE A 160 -16.39 8.75 -0.56
C ILE A 160 -17.57 8.02 -1.22
N PRO A 161 -18.62 7.52 -0.50
CA PRO A 161 -19.78 6.92 -1.12
C PRO A 161 -20.52 7.83 -2.11
N VAL A 162 -20.63 9.13 -1.77
CA VAL A 162 -21.25 10.12 -2.67
C VAL A 162 -20.43 10.26 -3.95
N TYR A 163 -19.11 10.39 -3.84
CA TYR A 163 -18.24 10.46 -5.02
C TYR A 163 -18.28 9.16 -5.84
N ILE A 164 -18.28 7.99 -5.20
CA ILE A 164 -18.41 6.71 -5.92
C ILE A 164 -19.74 6.68 -6.68
N PHE A 165 -20.85 7.08 -6.03
CA PHE A 165 -22.16 7.14 -6.68
C PHE A 165 -22.12 8.07 -7.90
N LEU A 166 -21.62 9.30 -7.74
CA LEU A 166 -21.56 10.27 -8.82
C LEU A 166 -20.63 9.82 -9.97
N ILE A 167 -19.46 9.26 -9.66
CA ILE A 167 -18.52 8.76 -10.66
C ILE A 167 -19.15 7.60 -11.45
N LEU A 168 -19.80 6.65 -10.77
CA LEU A 168 -20.52 5.55 -11.44
C LEU A 168 -21.72 6.04 -12.25
N PHE A 169 -22.45 7.03 -11.76
CA PHE A 169 -23.58 7.60 -12.44
C PHE A 169 -23.15 8.38 -13.70
N TYR A 170 -22.18 9.26 -13.57
CA TYR A 170 -21.65 10.09 -14.66
C TYR A 170 -20.57 9.40 -15.49
N HIS A 171 -20.26 8.12 -15.24
CA HIS A 171 -19.23 7.37 -15.95
C HIS A 171 -19.26 7.52 -17.49
N PRO A 172 -20.43 7.47 -18.20
CA PRO A 172 -20.44 7.65 -19.65
C PRO A 172 -19.98 9.04 -20.08
N ILE A 173 -20.38 10.08 -19.33
CA ILE A 173 -20.01 11.47 -19.61
C ILE A 173 -18.52 11.68 -19.38
N LEU A 174 -17.96 11.11 -18.30
CA LEU A 174 -16.52 11.20 -18.00
C LEU A 174 -15.68 10.54 -19.09
N ILE A 175 -16.07 9.37 -19.56
CA ILE A 175 -15.37 8.69 -20.67
C ILE A 175 -15.49 9.49 -21.97
N GLU A 176 -16.67 10.01 -22.30
CA GLU A 176 -16.87 10.82 -23.51
C GLU A 176 -16.07 12.14 -23.42
N PHE A 177 -15.97 12.77 -22.24
CA PHE A 177 -15.12 13.94 -22.02
C PHE A 177 -13.65 13.62 -22.35
N ILE A 178 -13.11 12.51 -21.81
CA ILE A 178 -11.74 12.08 -22.12
C ILE A 178 -11.55 11.88 -23.62
N ARG A 179 -12.52 11.22 -24.30
CA ARG A 179 -12.46 11.02 -25.75
C ARG A 179 -12.42 12.32 -26.54
N ARG A 180 -13.22 13.31 -26.13
CA ARG A 180 -13.27 14.62 -26.81
C ARG A 180 -12.01 15.44 -26.58
N LEU A 181 -11.39 15.32 -25.39
CA LEU A 181 -10.17 16.04 -25.02
C LEU A 181 -9.00 15.67 -25.95
N PHE A 182 -8.88 14.40 -26.36
CA PHE A 182 -7.80 13.93 -27.21
C PHE A 182 -8.12 13.95 -28.73
N GLY A 183 -9.31 14.45 -29.12
CA GLY A 183 -9.73 14.62 -30.49
C GLY A 183 -10.12 13.31 -31.20
N THR A 184 -10.69 13.46 -32.41
CA THR A 184 -11.19 12.33 -33.20
C THR A 184 -10.12 11.44 -33.78
N SER A 185 -8.94 11.98 -34.05
CA SER A 185 -7.80 11.27 -34.66
C SER A 185 -7.23 10.15 -33.75
N ASN A 186 -7.36 10.29 -32.41
CA ASN A 186 -6.73 9.37 -31.45
C ASN A 186 -7.76 8.52 -30.67
N ARG A 187 -9.00 8.42 -31.14
CA ARG A 187 -10.09 7.72 -30.43
C ARG A 187 -9.76 6.27 -30.08
N ILE A 188 -9.13 5.54 -31.00
CA ILE A 188 -8.78 4.13 -30.78
C ILE A 188 -7.76 4.04 -29.65
N GLN A 189 -6.70 4.82 -29.70
CA GLN A 189 -5.63 4.85 -28.69
C GLN A 189 -6.17 5.27 -27.30
N VAL A 190 -7.02 6.28 -27.24
CA VAL A 190 -7.67 6.72 -25.98
C VAL A 190 -8.53 5.62 -25.39
N ASN A 191 -9.36 4.94 -26.20
CA ASN A 191 -10.18 3.83 -25.74
C ASN A 191 -9.33 2.67 -25.20
N GLU A 192 -8.22 2.39 -25.85
CA GLU A 192 -7.28 1.36 -25.42
C GLU A 192 -6.67 1.72 -24.08
N ILE A 193 -6.12 2.94 -23.90
CA ILE A 193 -5.56 3.43 -22.64
C ILE A 193 -6.61 3.36 -21.53
N VAL A 194 -7.83 3.86 -21.75
CA VAL A 194 -8.90 3.85 -20.75
C VAL A 194 -9.27 2.42 -20.34
N THR A 195 -9.39 1.52 -21.31
CA THR A 195 -9.75 0.12 -21.05
C THR A 195 -8.64 -0.61 -20.32
N GLN A 196 -7.40 -0.42 -20.73
CA GLN A 196 -6.23 -1.02 -20.06
C GLN A 196 -6.05 -0.46 -18.66
N THR A 197 -6.18 0.86 -18.47
CA THR A 197 -6.14 1.50 -17.14
C THR A 197 -7.16 0.88 -16.20
N LYS A 198 -8.42 0.76 -16.65
CA LYS A 198 -9.47 0.11 -15.87
C LYS A 198 -9.09 -1.33 -15.50
N THR A 199 -8.63 -2.11 -16.47
CA THR A 199 -8.24 -3.51 -16.27
C THR A 199 -7.09 -3.64 -15.29
N VAL A 200 -6.04 -2.82 -15.43
CA VAL A 200 -4.86 -2.81 -14.54
C VAL A 200 -5.28 -2.47 -13.12
N ILE A 201 -6.06 -1.40 -12.92
CA ILE A 201 -6.52 -0.99 -11.59
C ILE A 201 -7.39 -2.07 -10.95
N GLN A 202 -8.35 -2.64 -11.69
CA GLN A 202 -9.22 -3.70 -11.18
C GLN A 202 -8.44 -4.92 -10.73
N HIS A 203 -7.54 -5.43 -11.58
CA HIS A 203 -6.75 -6.62 -11.23
C HIS A 203 -5.81 -6.36 -10.05
N TYR A 204 -5.17 -5.19 -10.01
CA TYR A 204 -4.29 -4.83 -8.90
C TYR A 204 -5.04 -4.77 -7.57
N LEU A 205 -6.17 -4.07 -7.52
CA LEU A 205 -6.92 -3.88 -6.28
C LEU A 205 -7.63 -5.15 -5.81
N ILE A 206 -8.20 -5.91 -6.74
CA ILE A 206 -8.76 -7.24 -6.41
C ILE A 206 -7.62 -8.16 -5.93
N GLY A 207 -6.45 -8.08 -6.57
CA GLY A 207 -5.26 -8.80 -6.15
C GLY A 207 -4.86 -8.46 -4.71
N LEU A 208 -4.81 -7.17 -4.34
CA LEU A 208 -4.52 -6.73 -2.97
C LEU A 208 -5.55 -7.23 -1.95
N VAL A 209 -6.83 -7.26 -2.30
CA VAL A 209 -7.87 -7.80 -1.39
C VAL A 209 -7.67 -9.30 -1.20
N ILE A 210 -7.41 -10.05 -2.28
CA ILE A 210 -7.14 -11.49 -2.19
C ILE A 210 -5.88 -11.75 -1.38
N GLU A 211 -4.80 -11.00 -1.62
CA GLU A 211 -3.56 -11.06 -0.84
C GLU A 211 -3.84 -10.81 0.65
N ALA A 212 -4.55 -9.73 1.00
CA ALA A 212 -4.89 -9.40 2.38
C ALA A 212 -5.69 -10.52 3.08
N VAL A 213 -6.62 -11.16 2.37
CA VAL A 213 -7.38 -12.31 2.88
C VAL A 213 -6.47 -13.53 3.09
N LEU A 214 -5.64 -13.87 2.11
CA LEU A 214 -4.70 -15.00 2.19
C LEU A 214 -3.69 -14.78 3.32
N MET A 215 -3.10 -13.59 3.40
CA MET A 215 -2.16 -13.22 4.48
C MET A 215 -2.83 -13.25 5.85
N THR A 216 -4.08 -12.79 5.96
CA THR A 216 -4.86 -12.90 7.20
C THR A 216 -5.02 -14.35 7.63
N ILE A 217 -5.39 -15.24 6.71
CA ILE A 217 -5.57 -16.67 6.97
C ILE A 217 -4.25 -17.29 7.40
N MET A 218 -3.18 -17.08 6.62
CA MET A 218 -1.86 -17.68 6.88
C MET A 218 -1.27 -17.20 8.22
N ASN A 219 -1.29 -15.90 8.48
CA ASN A 219 -0.80 -15.33 9.72
C ASN A 219 -1.60 -15.82 10.93
N THR A 220 -2.94 -15.82 10.82
CA THR A 220 -3.82 -16.31 11.88
C THR A 220 -3.58 -17.78 12.17
N MET A 221 -3.51 -18.63 11.14
CA MET A 221 -3.26 -20.05 11.29
C MET A 221 -1.90 -20.34 11.93
N ALA A 222 -0.85 -19.64 11.50
CA ALA A 222 0.48 -19.78 12.07
C ALA A 222 0.49 -19.45 13.57
N LEU A 223 -0.15 -18.34 13.95
CA LEU A 223 -0.25 -17.92 15.36
C LEU A 223 -1.13 -18.89 16.18
N LEU A 224 -2.21 -19.43 15.61
CA LEU A 224 -3.04 -20.45 16.27
C LEU A 224 -2.27 -21.74 16.50
N ILE A 225 -1.52 -22.23 15.53
CA ILE A 225 -0.67 -23.42 15.65
C ILE A 225 0.37 -23.24 16.76
N LEU A 226 0.96 -22.04 16.87
CA LEU A 226 1.89 -21.70 17.93
C LEU A 226 1.19 -21.41 19.28
N GLY A 227 -0.14 -21.45 19.31
CA GLY A 227 -0.94 -21.16 20.50
C GLY A 227 -0.76 -19.72 21.01
N ILE A 228 -0.45 -18.76 20.14
CA ILE A 228 -0.33 -17.33 20.51
C ILE A 228 -1.73 -16.76 20.67
N PRO A 229 -2.05 -16.09 21.80
CA PRO A 229 -3.35 -15.47 22.01
C PRO A 229 -3.55 -14.31 21.01
N TYR A 230 -4.83 -13.95 20.78
CA TYR A 230 -5.22 -12.87 19.86
C TYR A 230 -4.79 -13.09 18.41
N ALA A 231 -4.61 -14.36 18.00
CA ALA A 231 -4.09 -14.74 16.68
C ALA A 231 -4.84 -14.08 15.52
N PHE A 232 -6.18 -13.97 15.61
CA PHE A 232 -7.00 -13.38 14.53
C PHE A 232 -6.69 -11.90 14.33
N ILE A 233 -6.74 -11.07 15.40
CA ILE A 233 -6.48 -9.64 15.26
C ILE A 233 -5.03 -9.37 14.86
N LEU A 234 -4.07 -10.13 15.39
CA LEU A 234 -2.66 -10.03 15.01
C LEU A 234 -2.45 -10.41 13.55
N GLY A 235 -3.14 -11.46 13.08
CA GLY A 235 -3.11 -11.90 11.69
C GLY A 235 -3.68 -10.85 10.73
N VAL A 236 -4.82 -10.25 11.07
CA VAL A 236 -5.43 -9.17 10.28
C VAL A 236 -4.54 -7.92 10.26
N LEU A 237 -4.03 -7.50 11.42
CA LEU A 237 -3.11 -6.34 11.49
C LEU A 237 -1.85 -6.58 10.66
N GLY A 238 -1.30 -7.79 10.73
CA GLY A 238 -0.16 -8.19 9.91
C GLY A 238 -0.46 -8.11 8.41
N ALA A 239 -1.62 -8.60 7.98
CA ALA A 239 -2.05 -8.53 6.59
C ALA A 239 -2.32 -7.09 6.12
N LEU A 240 -2.95 -6.26 6.96
CA LEU A 240 -3.19 -4.85 6.63
C LEU A 240 -1.88 -4.05 6.51
N LEU A 241 -0.92 -4.31 7.40
CA LEU A 241 0.41 -3.69 7.31
C LEU A 241 1.14 -4.14 6.04
N ASN A 242 0.98 -5.42 5.63
CA ASN A 242 1.63 -5.96 4.44
C ASN A 242 1.17 -5.28 3.14
N VAL A 243 0.00 -4.63 3.13
CA VAL A 243 -0.47 -3.82 1.98
C VAL A 243 0.48 -2.63 1.69
N ILE A 244 1.29 -2.19 2.69
CA ILE A 244 2.33 -1.19 2.47
C ILE A 244 3.59 -1.90 1.93
N PRO A 245 3.95 -1.72 0.65
CA PRO A 245 5.06 -2.44 0.04
C PRO A 245 6.38 -2.25 0.81
N TYR A 246 7.18 -3.31 0.92
CA TYR A 246 8.52 -3.37 1.52
C TYR A 246 8.60 -3.17 3.04
N ILE A 247 7.74 -2.33 3.63
CA ILE A 247 7.79 -2.01 5.07
C ILE A 247 6.86 -2.92 5.85
N GLY A 248 5.71 -3.26 5.25
CA GLY A 248 4.61 -3.94 5.93
C GLY A 248 5.00 -5.28 6.55
N GLY A 249 5.67 -6.13 5.81
CA GLY A 249 6.07 -7.46 6.28
C GLY A 249 7.03 -7.43 7.47
N LEU A 250 7.95 -6.46 7.53
CA LEU A 250 8.88 -6.31 8.65
C LEU A 250 8.17 -5.80 9.92
N VAL A 251 7.25 -4.85 9.78
CA VAL A 251 6.52 -4.29 10.91
C VAL A 251 5.45 -5.26 11.40
N ALA A 252 4.86 -6.04 10.49
CA ALA A 252 3.82 -7.00 10.79
C ALA A 252 4.21 -8.09 11.80
N VAL A 253 5.48 -8.49 11.84
CA VAL A 253 5.97 -9.53 12.76
C VAL A 253 6.26 -9.01 14.17
N ALA A 254 6.51 -7.71 14.33
CA ALA A 254 6.96 -7.13 15.60
C ALA A 254 5.91 -7.30 16.72
N LEU A 255 4.64 -7.02 16.44
CA LEU A 255 3.57 -7.13 17.42
C LEU A 255 3.29 -8.58 17.85
N PRO A 256 3.15 -9.57 16.94
CA PRO A 256 3.07 -10.98 17.32
C PRO A 256 4.27 -11.49 18.12
N MET A 257 5.49 -11.06 17.79
CA MET A 257 6.69 -11.40 18.58
C MET A 257 6.60 -10.83 20.00
N ALA A 258 6.21 -9.57 20.15
CA ALA A 258 6.03 -8.96 21.47
C ALA A 258 4.98 -9.71 22.30
N VAL A 259 3.84 -10.06 21.70
CA VAL A 259 2.80 -10.85 22.37
C VAL A 259 3.32 -12.25 22.74
N ALA A 260 4.06 -12.91 21.86
CA ALA A 260 4.65 -14.23 22.13
C ALA A 260 5.66 -14.16 23.29
N LEU A 261 6.53 -13.13 23.33
CA LEU A 261 7.51 -12.91 24.38
C LEU A 261 6.85 -12.82 25.76
N VAL A 262 5.71 -12.14 25.83
CA VAL A 262 5.02 -11.85 27.08
C VAL A 262 4.08 -12.99 27.53
N THR A 263 3.50 -13.73 26.60
CA THR A 263 2.48 -14.73 26.88
C THR A 263 3.03 -16.15 27.02
N LYS A 264 4.21 -16.41 26.47
CA LYS A 264 4.83 -17.74 26.50
C LYS A 264 5.93 -17.83 27.54
N SER A 265 6.12 -19.02 28.08
CA SER A 265 7.14 -19.31 29.10
C SER A 265 8.55 -19.35 28.57
N THR A 266 8.74 -19.58 27.28
CA THR A 266 10.04 -19.78 26.64
C THR A 266 10.27 -18.77 25.52
N SER A 267 11.43 -18.10 25.53
CA SER A 267 11.83 -17.12 24.51
C SER A 267 11.96 -17.71 23.09
N TRP A 268 12.03 -19.03 22.96
CA TRP A 268 12.06 -19.71 21.66
C TRP A 268 10.83 -19.42 20.79
N TYR A 269 9.70 -19.04 21.40
CA TYR A 269 8.51 -18.65 20.63
C TYR A 269 8.73 -17.40 19.77
N LEU A 270 9.68 -16.50 20.12
CA LEU A 270 10.05 -15.40 19.23
C LEU A 270 10.63 -15.93 17.92
N VAL A 271 11.52 -16.93 18.03
CA VAL A 271 12.16 -17.55 16.86
C VAL A 271 11.12 -18.29 16.03
N TYR A 272 10.18 -18.99 16.65
CA TYR A 272 9.12 -19.69 15.93
C TYR A 272 8.19 -18.72 15.20
N VAL A 273 7.77 -17.61 15.84
CA VAL A 273 6.95 -16.57 15.21
C VAL A 273 7.72 -15.92 14.07
N MET A 274 8.97 -15.56 14.27
CA MET A 274 9.81 -14.96 13.24
C MET A 274 9.98 -15.91 12.05
N ALA A 275 10.27 -17.19 12.30
CA ALA A 275 10.42 -18.20 11.25
C ALA A 275 9.11 -18.41 10.47
N ALA A 276 7.97 -18.49 11.17
CA ALA A 276 6.67 -18.63 10.54
C ALA A 276 6.34 -17.43 9.64
N TYR A 277 6.52 -16.20 10.14
CA TYR A 277 6.27 -14.99 9.35
C TYR A 277 7.26 -14.86 8.18
N TYR A 278 8.54 -15.23 8.37
CA TYR A 278 9.51 -15.27 7.29
C TYR A 278 9.09 -16.26 6.19
N PHE A 279 8.63 -17.46 6.56
CA PHE A 279 8.14 -18.45 5.60
C PHE A 279 6.89 -17.96 4.86
N ILE A 280 5.94 -17.33 5.57
CA ILE A 280 4.76 -16.71 4.98
C ILE A 280 5.17 -15.63 3.99
N GLN A 281 6.15 -14.76 4.36
CA GLN A 281 6.65 -13.70 3.50
C GLN A 281 7.37 -14.25 2.26
N LEU A 282 8.05 -15.42 2.37
CA LEU A 282 8.60 -16.09 1.20
C LEU A 282 7.50 -16.56 0.22
N ILE A 283 6.40 -17.10 0.75
CA ILE A 283 5.26 -17.49 -0.08
C ILE A 283 4.64 -16.25 -0.73
N ASP A 284 4.45 -15.19 0.04
CA ASP A 284 3.89 -13.94 -0.44
C ASP A 284 4.72 -13.36 -1.59
N ASN A 285 6.01 -13.12 -1.37
CA ASN A 285 6.90 -12.49 -2.34
C ASN A 285 7.15 -13.34 -3.60
N ASN A 286 7.13 -14.68 -3.50
CA ASN A 286 7.45 -15.55 -4.62
C ASN A 286 6.23 -16.10 -5.36
N TYR A 287 5.06 -16.13 -4.71
CA TYR A 287 3.84 -16.72 -5.30
C TYR A 287 2.65 -15.74 -5.29
N ILE A 288 2.25 -15.20 -4.12
CA ILE A 288 1.01 -14.43 -4.02
C ILE A 288 1.16 -13.13 -4.82
N VAL A 289 2.15 -12.31 -4.49
CA VAL A 289 2.37 -11.02 -5.16
C VAL A 289 2.58 -11.18 -6.67
N PRO A 290 3.49 -12.04 -7.19
CA PRO A 290 3.72 -12.12 -8.63
C PRO A 290 2.51 -12.63 -9.43
N TYR A 291 1.76 -13.60 -8.89
CA TYR A 291 0.66 -14.22 -9.64
C TYR A 291 -0.68 -13.52 -9.44
N ILE A 292 -0.92 -12.92 -8.28
CA ILE A 292 -2.22 -12.35 -7.91
C ILE A 292 -2.21 -10.83 -8.07
N VAL A 293 -1.20 -10.13 -7.54
CA VAL A 293 -1.16 -8.66 -7.48
C VAL A 293 -0.44 -8.06 -8.68
N ALA A 294 0.81 -8.45 -8.89
CA ALA A 294 1.70 -7.83 -9.86
C ALA A 294 1.53 -8.32 -11.30
N SER A 295 0.70 -9.33 -11.55
CA SER A 295 0.58 -9.96 -12.88
C SER A 295 0.26 -9.00 -14.02
N LYS A 296 -0.29 -7.82 -13.73
CA LYS A 296 -0.65 -6.79 -14.73
C LYS A 296 0.12 -5.47 -14.57
N VAL A 297 0.83 -5.28 -13.45
CA VAL A 297 1.55 -4.04 -13.13
C VAL A 297 3.04 -4.30 -13.20
N LYS A 298 3.59 -4.30 -14.42
CA LYS A 298 5.03 -4.52 -14.64
C LYS A 298 5.80 -3.24 -14.36
N ILE A 299 6.09 -2.95 -13.10
CA ILE A 299 6.83 -1.77 -12.66
C ILE A 299 8.17 -2.19 -12.07
N ASN A 300 9.22 -1.42 -12.36
CA ASN A 300 10.54 -1.59 -11.80
C ASN A 300 10.53 -1.37 -10.27
N ALA A 301 11.17 -2.25 -9.52
CA ALA A 301 11.25 -2.20 -8.06
C ALA A 301 11.85 -0.88 -7.54
N LEU A 302 12.87 -0.33 -8.21
CA LEU A 302 13.47 0.96 -7.83
C LEU A 302 12.42 2.08 -7.83
N PHE A 303 11.66 2.21 -8.93
CA PHE A 303 10.62 3.24 -9.03
C PHE A 303 9.44 2.97 -8.11
N SER A 304 9.12 1.71 -7.83
CA SER A 304 8.12 1.35 -6.82
C SER A 304 8.50 1.88 -5.44
N ILE A 305 9.75 1.71 -5.01
CA ILE A 305 10.24 2.22 -3.73
C ILE A 305 10.21 3.76 -3.71
N ILE A 306 10.76 4.40 -4.76
CA ILE A 306 10.81 5.86 -4.85
C ILE A 306 9.40 6.47 -4.77
N VAL A 307 8.43 5.91 -5.51
CA VAL A 307 7.09 6.48 -5.56
C VAL A 307 6.31 6.23 -4.27
N VAL A 308 6.56 5.13 -3.56
CA VAL A 308 5.98 4.87 -2.24
C VAL A 308 6.50 5.88 -1.21
N LEU A 309 7.80 6.16 -1.20
CA LEU A 309 8.39 7.18 -0.32
C LEU A 309 7.90 8.59 -0.68
N ALA A 310 7.82 8.93 -1.96
CA ALA A 310 7.27 10.21 -2.43
C ALA A 310 5.78 10.34 -2.08
N GLY A 311 5.00 9.29 -2.23
CA GLY A 311 3.59 9.25 -1.85
C GLY A 311 3.40 9.43 -0.34
N ASN A 312 4.28 8.82 0.47
CA ASN A 312 4.29 9.07 1.91
C ASN A 312 4.54 10.54 2.24
N ALA A 313 5.55 11.16 1.60
CA ALA A 313 5.86 12.56 1.81
C ALA A 313 4.72 13.49 1.39
N LEU A 314 3.98 13.12 0.32
CA LEU A 314 2.90 13.94 -0.23
C LEU A 314 1.60 13.81 0.59
N TRP A 315 1.16 12.56 0.87
CA TRP A 315 -0.17 12.27 1.42
C TRP A 315 -0.14 11.28 2.61
N GLY A 316 1.03 10.93 3.15
CA GLY A 316 1.16 9.94 4.23
C GLY A 316 0.77 8.52 3.81
N ILE A 317 0.15 7.77 4.72
CA ILE A 317 -0.29 6.37 4.47
C ILE A 317 -1.21 6.24 3.23
N PRO A 318 -2.25 7.10 3.04
CA PRO A 318 -3.01 7.11 1.80
C PRO A 318 -2.17 7.25 0.54
N GLY A 319 -1.14 8.10 0.59
CA GLY A 319 -0.22 8.29 -0.53
C GLY A 319 0.63 7.06 -0.82
N MET A 320 1.14 6.37 0.21
CA MET A 320 1.86 5.10 0.02
C MET A 320 1.00 4.05 -0.70
N PHE A 321 -0.25 3.88 -0.25
CA PHE A 321 -1.19 2.93 -0.85
C PHE A 321 -1.51 3.27 -2.31
N LEU A 322 -1.75 4.56 -2.61
CA LEU A 322 -2.11 5.02 -3.94
C LEU A 322 -0.93 5.06 -4.92
N SER A 323 0.31 5.01 -4.44
CA SER A 323 1.52 5.20 -5.23
C SER A 323 1.64 4.20 -6.39
N ILE A 324 1.47 2.92 -6.11
CA ILE A 324 1.62 1.87 -7.12
C ILE A 324 0.53 1.93 -8.21
N PRO A 325 -0.78 2.01 -7.88
CA PRO A 325 -1.80 2.17 -8.91
C PRO A 325 -1.66 3.45 -9.73
N LEU A 326 -1.27 4.57 -9.11
CA LEU A 326 -1.04 5.81 -9.84
C LEU A 326 0.17 5.72 -10.78
N LEU A 327 1.28 5.13 -10.31
CA LEU A 327 2.45 4.89 -11.16
C LEU A 327 2.13 3.94 -12.33
N ALA A 328 1.29 2.93 -12.10
CA ALA A 328 0.82 2.03 -13.15
C ALA A 328 0.05 2.77 -14.24
N ILE A 329 -0.80 3.73 -13.86
CA ILE A 329 -1.53 4.58 -14.82
C ILE A 329 -0.54 5.46 -15.61
N VAL A 330 0.40 6.11 -14.91
CA VAL A 330 1.43 6.96 -15.55
C VAL A 330 2.25 6.14 -16.53
N LYS A 331 2.73 4.96 -16.13
CA LYS A 331 3.46 4.05 -17.00
C LYS A 331 2.64 3.67 -18.24
N LEU A 332 1.39 3.27 -18.05
CA LEU A 332 0.50 2.90 -19.15
C LEU A 332 0.32 4.04 -20.15
N ILE A 333 0.15 5.26 -19.68
CA ILE A 333 0.07 6.47 -20.51
C ILE A 333 1.39 6.66 -21.27
N CYS A 334 2.53 6.53 -20.59
CA CYS A 334 3.84 6.66 -21.21
C CYS A 334 4.09 5.59 -22.28
N ASP A 335 3.65 4.36 -22.07
CA ASP A 335 3.80 3.26 -23.03
C ASP A 335 3.05 3.51 -24.36
N HIS A 336 1.93 4.26 -24.30
CA HIS A 336 1.07 4.52 -25.46
C HIS A 336 1.38 5.83 -26.21
N ILE A 337 2.08 6.76 -25.61
CA ILE A 337 2.39 8.06 -26.20
C ILE A 337 3.83 8.06 -26.71
N GLU A 338 4.04 8.18 -28.05
CA GLU A 338 5.36 8.09 -28.70
C GLU A 338 6.46 8.89 -27.99
N PRO A 339 6.31 10.21 -27.68
CA PRO A 339 7.35 10.98 -27.01
C PRO A 339 7.67 10.51 -25.58
N LEU A 340 6.75 9.77 -24.94
CA LEU A 340 6.86 9.31 -23.55
C LEU A 340 7.31 7.85 -23.42
N LYS A 341 7.42 7.08 -24.53
CA LYS A 341 7.84 5.68 -24.52
C LYS A 341 9.16 5.42 -23.78
N PRO A 342 10.20 6.28 -23.86
CA PRO A 342 11.41 6.08 -23.08
C PRO A 342 11.15 6.06 -21.55
N TRP A 343 10.20 6.87 -21.06
CA TRP A 343 9.79 6.88 -19.67
C TRP A 343 9.00 5.62 -19.29
N GLY A 344 8.11 5.16 -20.19
CA GLY A 344 7.41 3.88 -20.00
C GLY A 344 8.37 2.70 -19.88
N PHE A 345 9.42 2.67 -20.72
CA PHE A 345 10.49 1.68 -20.65
C PHE A 345 11.27 1.77 -19.34
N LEU A 346 11.65 2.97 -18.88
CA LEU A 346 12.39 3.20 -17.64
C LEU A 346 11.58 2.77 -16.40
N LEU A 347 10.27 3.01 -16.40
CA LEU A 347 9.37 2.62 -15.32
C LEU A 347 9.05 1.12 -15.32
N GLY A 348 9.30 0.45 -16.46
CA GLY A 348 8.97 -0.96 -16.67
C GLY A 348 9.93 -1.92 -15.97
N ASP A 349 9.50 -3.18 -15.86
CA ASP A 349 10.27 -4.29 -15.27
C ASP A 349 11.12 -5.02 -16.32
N THR A 350 11.55 -4.30 -17.36
CA THR A 350 12.45 -4.84 -18.37
C THR A 350 13.89 -4.79 -17.85
N MET A 351 14.37 -5.92 -17.31
CA MET A 351 15.79 -6.06 -17.02
C MET A 351 16.59 -5.98 -18.33
N PRO A 352 17.65 -5.15 -18.40
CA PRO A 352 18.59 -5.24 -19.51
C PRO A 352 19.11 -6.68 -19.55
N PRO A 353 19.30 -7.27 -20.75
CA PRO A 353 19.81 -8.62 -20.85
C PRO A 353 21.13 -8.68 -20.07
N LEU A 354 21.14 -9.47 -19.01
CA LEU A 354 22.39 -9.77 -18.30
C LEU A 354 23.36 -10.27 -19.37
N LEU A 355 24.45 -9.55 -19.60
CA LEU A 355 25.52 -9.99 -20.46
C LEU A 355 25.90 -11.39 -19.98
N LYS A 356 25.44 -12.43 -20.70
CA LYS A 356 25.95 -13.78 -20.51
C LYS A 356 27.42 -13.70 -20.84
N ILE A 357 28.27 -13.56 -19.83
CA ILE A 357 29.70 -13.75 -19.96
C ILE A 357 29.84 -15.21 -20.37
N LYS A 358 29.89 -15.44 -21.70
CA LYS A 358 30.37 -16.70 -22.21
C LYS A 358 31.83 -16.75 -21.78
N LEU A 359 32.11 -17.50 -20.73
CA LEU A 359 33.44 -17.99 -20.43
C LEU A 359 33.89 -18.77 -21.67
N VAL A 360 34.55 -18.08 -22.60
CA VAL A 360 35.29 -18.72 -23.69
C VAL A 360 36.50 -19.35 -23.02
N LEU A 361 36.31 -20.54 -22.45
CA LEU A 361 37.44 -21.45 -22.17
C LEU A 361 38.05 -21.82 -23.51
N LYS A 362 39.04 -21.02 -23.90
CA LYS A 362 39.90 -21.32 -25.03
C LYS A 362 40.66 -22.60 -24.65
N LYS A 363 40.18 -23.72 -25.18
CA LYS A 363 40.83 -25.01 -25.08
C LYS A 363 42.20 -24.83 -25.73
N VAL A 364 43.26 -24.68 -24.93
CA VAL A 364 44.64 -24.73 -25.38
C VAL A 364 44.87 -26.18 -25.80
N LYS A 365 44.69 -26.43 -27.09
CA LYS A 365 45.00 -27.69 -27.73
C LYS A 365 46.48 -27.68 -28.13
N ASN A 366 47.25 -28.47 -27.40
CA ASN A 366 48.54 -29.08 -27.73
C ASN A 366 49.34 -28.46 -28.88
N LEU A 367 50.49 -27.91 -28.50
CA LEU A 367 51.65 -27.76 -29.35
C LEU A 367 52.25 -29.16 -29.61
N PRO A 368 52.54 -29.55 -30.85
CA PRO A 368 53.31 -30.79 -31.12
C PRO A 368 54.79 -30.56 -30.79
N LYS A 369 55.44 -31.64 -30.37
CA LYS A 369 56.86 -31.73 -30.07
C LYS A 369 57.78 -31.39 -31.25
#